data_b6507a2fb1d65588ae8ed6f098fb471e
#
_entry.id   b6507a2fb1d65588ae8ed6f098fb471e
#
_cell.length_a   1.000
_cell.length_b   1.000
_cell.length_c   1.000
_cell.angle_alpha   90.00
_cell.angle_beta   90.00
_cell.angle_gamma   90.00
#
_symmetry.space_group_name_H-M   'P 1'
#
loop_
_entity.id
_entity.type
_entity.pdbx_description
1 polymer ?
#
loop_
_entity_poly.entity_id
_entity_poly.type
_entity_poly.pdbx_seq_one_letter_code
_entity_poly.pdbx_strand_id
1 'polypeptide(L)'
;MTYRINPNTGDKVSLLGFGMMRLPTTATGTARENSDAPIDQQAVNEMVDYALAHGVNYFDTSPVYCQGHSEEATGIALSRHPRSSYFIATKLSNFSDAAWPRKESQAMFERSLNYLRTDYVDYLLLHSIGGGARGKDAFETFNARYMDNGILDWLVEQKNTGRIRNLGFSYHGDVRIFDLLLKWHDEGKYHWDFVQIQLNYLDWHYAKRNNPGIPRFANSSYR
;
A
#
# COMPACT_ATOMS: atom_id res chain seq x y z
N MET A 1 -10.17 -3.86 21.26
CA MET A 1 -10.01 -3.96 19.80
C MET A 1 -10.60 -5.27 19.28
N THR A 2 -11.30 -5.26 18.15
CA THR A 2 -11.75 -6.47 17.45
C THR A 2 -10.69 -6.91 16.43
N TYR A 3 -10.51 -8.22 16.29
CA TYR A 3 -9.51 -8.80 15.39
C TYR A 3 -10.15 -9.78 14.39
N ARG A 4 -9.45 -10.02 13.28
CA ARG A 4 -9.73 -11.09 12.33
C ARG A 4 -8.47 -11.93 12.14
N ILE A 5 -8.67 -13.20 11.86
CA ILE A 5 -7.57 -14.10 11.52
C ILE A 5 -7.38 -14.05 10.00
N ASN A 6 -6.15 -13.74 9.57
CA ASN A 6 -5.78 -13.88 8.17
C ASN A 6 -5.80 -15.39 7.83
N PRO A 7 -6.63 -15.85 6.89
CA PRO A 7 -6.75 -17.28 6.60
C PRO A 7 -5.47 -17.88 5.98
N ASN A 8 -4.64 -17.06 5.35
CA ASN A 8 -3.43 -17.53 4.66
C ASN A 8 -2.25 -17.71 5.63
N THR A 9 -2.15 -16.86 6.66
CA THR A 9 -0.98 -16.84 7.56
C THR A 9 -1.33 -17.21 9.00
N GLY A 10 -2.60 -17.19 9.38
CA GLY A 10 -3.04 -17.33 10.77
C GLY A 10 -2.84 -16.07 11.62
N ASP A 11 -2.36 -14.98 11.04
CA ASP A 11 -2.10 -13.73 11.75
C ASP A 11 -3.38 -13.11 12.30
N LYS A 12 -3.34 -12.70 13.56
CA LYS A 12 -4.43 -12.00 14.24
C LYS A 12 -4.31 -10.50 14.00
N VAL A 13 -5.02 -10.00 12.98
CA VAL A 13 -4.97 -8.60 12.55
C VAL A 13 -6.12 -7.80 13.14
N SER A 14 -5.84 -6.59 13.64
CA SER A 14 -6.86 -5.67 14.14
C SER A 14 -7.81 -5.23 13.02
N LEU A 15 -9.11 -5.18 13.31
CA LEU A 15 -10.12 -4.76 12.35
C LEU A 15 -9.94 -3.30 11.92
N LEU A 16 -9.40 -2.46 12.82
CA LEU A 16 -8.96 -1.10 12.52
C LEU A 16 -7.46 -1.11 12.23
N GLY A 17 -7.07 -0.65 11.05
CA GLY A 17 -5.69 -0.34 10.69
C GLY A 17 -5.37 1.14 10.85
N PHE A 18 -4.09 1.46 10.98
CA PHE A 18 -3.58 2.83 11.11
C PHE A 18 -2.92 3.26 9.79
N GLY A 19 -3.51 4.26 9.12
CA GLY A 19 -2.98 4.82 7.87
C GLY A 19 -1.96 5.93 8.11
N MET A 20 -0.77 5.80 7.54
CA MET A 20 0.35 6.72 7.70
C MET A 20 0.46 7.75 6.56
N MET A 21 -0.61 7.96 5.78
CA MET A 21 -0.60 8.85 4.62
C MET A 21 -0.63 10.33 4.98
N ARG A 22 -1.13 10.68 6.17
CA ARG A 22 -1.37 12.08 6.57
C ARG A 22 -0.86 12.33 7.97
N LEU A 23 0.45 12.18 8.12
CA LEU A 23 1.12 12.38 9.39
C LEU A 23 1.15 13.87 9.77
N PRO A 24 1.17 14.19 11.07
CA PRO A 24 1.33 15.55 11.55
C PRO A 24 2.69 16.12 11.13
N THR A 25 2.74 17.44 10.95
CA THR A 25 3.96 18.18 10.66
C THR A 25 4.26 19.16 11.78
N THR A 26 5.50 19.69 11.81
CA THR A 26 5.90 20.72 12.77
C THR A 26 5.19 22.05 12.55
N ALA A 27 4.57 22.25 11.36
CA ALA A 27 3.62 23.34 11.13
C ALA A 27 2.20 22.92 11.54
N THR A 28 1.29 23.86 11.63
CA THR A 28 -0.12 23.55 11.89
C THR A 28 -0.71 22.75 10.72
N GLY A 29 -1.27 21.58 11.00
CA GLY A 29 -1.90 20.69 10.01
C GLY A 29 -1.09 19.45 9.69
N THR A 30 -1.47 18.78 8.59
CA THR A 30 -0.87 17.51 8.16
C THR A 30 0.10 17.69 7.00
N ALA A 31 0.92 16.66 6.72
CA ALA A 31 1.83 16.64 5.58
C ALA A 31 1.13 16.85 4.21
N ARG A 32 -0.19 16.65 4.11
CA ARG A 32 -0.96 17.00 2.92
C ARG A 32 -1.23 18.49 2.80
N GLU A 33 -1.46 19.15 3.93
CA GLU A 33 -1.79 20.58 4.00
C GLU A 33 -0.53 21.45 4.00
N ASN A 34 0.55 20.93 4.57
CA ASN A 34 1.84 21.60 4.71
C ASN A 34 2.96 20.69 4.17
N SER A 35 3.00 20.50 2.85
CA SER A 35 3.92 19.56 2.20
C SER A 35 5.39 19.86 2.45
N ASP A 36 5.74 21.12 2.67
CA ASP A 36 7.12 21.56 2.86
C ASP A 36 7.57 21.54 4.34
N ALA A 37 6.63 21.32 5.25
CA ALA A 37 6.95 21.23 6.67
C ALA A 37 7.47 19.84 7.04
N PRO A 38 8.50 19.73 7.87
CA PRO A 38 8.99 18.44 8.37
C PRO A 38 7.90 17.69 9.13
N ILE A 39 7.95 16.36 9.09
CA ILE A 39 7.09 15.51 9.91
C ILE A 39 7.41 15.77 11.39
N ASP A 40 6.37 15.93 12.19
CA ASP A 40 6.49 15.93 13.65
C ASP A 40 6.66 14.49 14.15
N GLN A 41 7.91 14.05 14.21
CA GLN A 41 8.23 12.68 14.59
C GLN A 41 7.80 12.35 16.03
N GLN A 42 7.80 13.31 16.95
CA GLN A 42 7.35 13.09 18.30
C GLN A 42 5.85 12.79 18.32
N ALA A 43 5.06 13.61 17.65
CA ALA A 43 3.62 13.36 17.52
C ALA A 43 3.31 12.01 16.84
N VAL A 44 4.07 11.65 15.79
CA VAL A 44 3.93 10.32 15.14
C VAL A 44 4.23 9.19 16.13
N ASN A 45 5.29 9.32 16.92
CA ASN A 45 5.63 8.32 17.94
C ASN A 45 4.50 8.15 18.97
N GLU A 46 3.97 9.24 19.47
CA GLU A 46 2.86 9.23 20.45
C GLU A 46 1.58 8.60 19.86
N MET A 47 1.27 8.90 18.60
CA MET A 47 0.12 8.31 17.89
C MET A 47 0.29 6.80 17.72
N VAL A 48 1.48 6.33 17.35
CA VAL A 48 1.78 4.90 17.18
C VAL A 48 1.74 4.19 18.53
N ASP A 49 2.34 4.77 19.58
CA ASP A 49 2.30 4.22 20.94
C ASP A 49 0.85 4.07 21.43
N TYR A 50 0.05 5.10 21.22
CA TYR A 50 -1.37 5.06 21.60
C TYR A 50 -2.14 3.99 20.81
N ALA A 51 -1.93 3.89 19.49
CA ALA A 51 -2.58 2.91 18.65
C ALA A 51 -2.26 1.47 19.09
N LEU A 52 -0.98 1.17 19.30
CA LEU A 52 -0.54 -0.15 19.79
C LEU A 52 -1.08 -0.48 21.16
N ALA A 53 -1.03 0.49 22.10
CA ALA A 53 -1.58 0.32 23.47
C ALA A 53 -3.08 0.01 23.47
N HIS A 54 -3.82 0.45 22.45
CA HIS A 54 -5.25 0.20 22.27
C HIS A 54 -5.55 -0.98 21.33
N GLY A 55 -4.53 -1.73 20.96
CA GLY A 55 -4.64 -2.99 20.22
C GLY A 55 -4.75 -2.85 18.70
N VAL A 56 -4.48 -1.68 18.12
CA VAL A 56 -4.25 -1.55 16.68
C VAL A 56 -2.88 -2.13 16.38
N ASN A 57 -2.80 -3.09 15.45
CA ASN A 57 -1.54 -3.74 15.11
C ASN A 57 -1.24 -3.80 13.60
N TYR A 58 -1.98 -3.06 12.77
CA TYR A 58 -1.76 -2.98 11.32
C TYR A 58 -1.50 -1.53 10.92
N PHE A 59 -0.33 -1.26 10.31
CA PHE A 59 0.11 0.07 9.90
C PHE A 59 0.36 0.09 8.40
N ASP A 60 -0.33 0.99 7.69
CA ASP A 60 -0.30 1.12 6.23
C ASP A 60 0.45 2.38 5.82
N THR A 61 1.51 2.22 5.04
CA THR A 61 2.33 3.30 4.49
C THR A 61 2.60 3.12 2.99
N SER A 62 3.46 3.96 2.43
CA SER A 62 3.90 3.90 1.04
C SER A 62 5.11 4.81 0.81
N PRO A 63 6.00 4.49 -0.16
CA PRO A 63 7.13 5.33 -0.56
C PRO A 63 6.76 6.75 -1.00
N VAL A 64 5.49 6.99 -1.39
CA VAL A 64 5.04 8.31 -1.89
C VAL A 64 4.20 9.08 -0.87
N TYR A 65 3.93 8.52 0.30
CA TYR A 65 3.14 9.20 1.31
C TYR A 65 3.98 10.27 2.03
N CYS A 66 3.32 11.36 2.43
CA CYS A 66 3.97 12.50 3.08
C CYS A 66 5.22 12.98 2.31
N GLN A 67 5.11 13.16 0.99
CA GLN A 67 6.21 13.57 0.10
C GLN A 67 7.44 12.63 0.16
N GLY A 68 7.23 11.35 0.46
CA GLY A 68 8.29 10.34 0.57
C GLY A 68 8.82 10.11 1.99
N HIS A 69 8.31 10.83 3.00
CA HIS A 69 8.80 10.76 4.38
C HIS A 69 8.03 9.80 5.29
N SER A 70 6.90 9.24 4.80
CA SER A 70 6.03 8.40 5.63
C SER A 70 6.68 7.09 6.08
N GLU A 71 7.42 6.41 5.20
CA GLU A 71 8.06 5.13 5.57
C GLU A 71 9.14 5.34 6.63
N GLU A 72 9.96 6.38 6.51
CA GLU A 72 10.99 6.68 7.51
C GLU A 72 10.37 7.03 8.86
N ALA A 73 9.37 7.91 8.88
CA ALA A 73 8.67 8.27 10.10
C ALA A 73 7.96 7.06 10.75
N THR A 74 7.37 6.19 9.94
CA THR A 74 6.75 4.94 10.37
C THR A 74 7.80 4.00 10.97
N GLY A 75 8.93 3.83 10.30
CA GLY A 75 10.02 2.96 10.75
C GLY A 75 10.64 3.44 12.07
N ILE A 76 10.84 4.75 12.24
CA ILE A 76 11.31 5.33 13.50
C ILE A 76 10.32 5.03 14.63
N ALA A 77 9.03 5.25 14.40
CA ALA A 77 8.01 5.05 15.43
C ALA A 77 7.86 3.56 15.81
N LEU A 78 7.72 2.68 14.82
CA LEU A 78 7.47 1.25 15.04
C LEU A 78 8.69 0.50 15.58
N SER A 79 9.92 0.88 15.20
CA SER A 79 11.14 0.22 15.69
C SER A 79 11.38 0.38 17.21
N ARG A 80 10.60 1.20 17.89
CA ARG A 80 10.58 1.35 19.34
C ARG A 80 9.83 0.22 20.05
N HIS A 81 9.11 -0.61 19.28
CA HIS A 81 8.27 -1.71 19.77
C HIS A 81 8.78 -3.06 19.23
N PRO A 82 8.47 -4.18 19.92
CA PRO A 82 8.82 -5.50 19.40
C PRO A 82 8.23 -5.74 18.01
N ARG A 83 9.08 -6.15 17.04
CA ARG A 83 8.65 -6.36 15.64
C ARG A 83 7.46 -7.31 15.49
N SER A 84 7.32 -8.27 16.41
CA SER A 84 6.22 -9.23 16.45
C SER A 84 4.88 -8.65 16.94
N SER A 85 4.86 -7.42 17.44
CA SER A 85 3.64 -6.80 17.98
C SER A 85 2.80 -6.07 16.95
N TYR A 86 3.28 -5.93 15.71
CA TYR A 86 2.61 -5.19 14.65
C TYR A 86 2.90 -5.77 13.26
N PHE A 87 2.03 -5.41 12.34
CA PHE A 87 2.14 -5.69 10.91
C PHE A 87 2.39 -4.40 10.14
N ILE A 88 3.33 -4.45 9.19
CA ILE A 88 3.64 -3.36 8.27
C ILE A 88 3.10 -3.69 6.88
N ALA A 89 2.29 -2.78 6.35
CA ALA A 89 1.90 -2.77 4.95
C ALA A 89 2.59 -1.59 4.24
N THR A 90 3.29 -1.87 3.14
CA THR A 90 3.78 -0.85 2.22
C THR A 90 3.51 -1.22 0.78
N LYS A 91 3.94 -0.40 -0.17
CA LYS A 91 3.49 -0.50 -1.56
C LYS A 91 4.64 -0.30 -2.53
N LEU A 92 4.63 -1.01 -3.65
CA LEU A 92 5.50 -0.67 -4.79
C LEU A 92 4.85 0.47 -5.59
N SER A 93 5.33 1.69 -5.37
CA SER A 93 4.73 2.93 -5.89
C SER A 93 5.46 3.47 -7.13
N ASN A 94 5.78 2.61 -8.07
CA ASN A 94 6.49 2.92 -9.31
C ASN A 94 5.60 3.65 -10.34
N PHE A 95 5.14 4.87 -9.99
CA PHE A 95 4.18 5.64 -10.80
C PHE A 95 4.79 6.35 -12.02
N SER A 96 6.08 6.67 -11.99
CA SER A 96 6.76 7.35 -13.09
C SER A 96 7.52 6.37 -13.98
N ASP A 97 7.68 6.71 -15.25
CA ASP A 97 8.45 5.91 -16.23
C ASP A 97 9.89 5.67 -15.75
N ALA A 98 10.46 6.62 -15.03
CA ALA A 98 11.79 6.49 -14.43
C ALA A 98 11.86 5.39 -13.37
N ALA A 99 10.74 5.04 -12.74
CA ALA A 99 10.65 3.98 -11.74
C ALA A 99 10.24 2.61 -12.32
N TRP A 100 9.89 2.53 -13.61
CA TRP A 100 9.47 1.27 -14.24
C TRP A 100 10.61 0.29 -14.53
N PRO A 101 11.85 0.69 -14.85
CA PRO A 101 12.93 -0.29 -14.98
C PRO A 101 13.02 -1.19 -13.74
N ARG A 102 13.21 -2.51 -13.96
CA ARG A 102 13.27 -3.51 -12.87
C ARG A 102 14.20 -3.07 -11.74
N LYS A 103 15.40 -2.59 -12.08
CA LYS A 103 16.39 -2.12 -11.10
C LYS A 103 15.85 -0.99 -10.20
N GLU A 104 15.12 -0.05 -10.78
CA GLU A 104 14.57 1.09 -10.01
C GLU A 104 13.42 0.67 -9.09
N SER A 105 12.55 -0.24 -9.57
CA SER A 105 11.50 -0.83 -8.74
C SER A 105 12.09 -1.69 -7.61
N GLN A 106 13.15 -2.45 -7.87
CA GLN A 106 13.88 -3.19 -6.84
C GLN A 106 14.51 -2.24 -5.82
N ALA A 107 15.20 -1.20 -6.28
CA ALA A 107 15.78 -0.19 -5.39
C ALA A 107 14.74 0.53 -4.53
N MET A 108 13.52 0.73 -5.05
CA MET A 108 12.41 1.27 -4.27
C MET A 108 12.04 0.33 -3.11
N PHE A 109 11.91 -0.96 -3.37
CA PHE A 109 11.59 -1.96 -2.32
C PHE A 109 12.70 -2.05 -1.26
N GLU A 110 13.98 -2.07 -1.68
CA GLU A 110 15.11 -2.07 -0.74
C GLU A 110 15.13 -0.81 0.12
N ARG A 111 14.86 0.34 -0.47
CA ARG A 111 14.76 1.61 0.27
C ARG A 111 13.59 1.59 1.26
N SER A 112 12.45 1.01 0.89
CA SER A 112 11.32 0.84 1.80
C SER A 112 11.70 0.02 3.04
N LEU A 113 12.41 -1.10 2.87
CA LEU A 113 12.89 -1.90 4.01
C LEU A 113 13.83 -1.10 4.91
N ASN A 114 14.77 -0.34 4.32
CA ASN A 114 15.69 0.51 5.07
C ASN A 114 14.96 1.58 5.89
N TYR A 115 14.02 2.31 5.27
CA TYR A 115 13.24 3.33 5.95
C TYR A 115 12.33 2.75 7.04
N LEU A 116 11.73 1.61 6.78
CA LEU A 116 10.89 0.89 7.75
C LEU A 116 11.70 0.17 8.84
N ARG A 117 13.04 0.13 8.74
CA ARG A 117 13.96 -0.48 9.70
C ARG A 117 13.65 -1.97 9.96
N THR A 118 13.41 -2.71 8.88
CA THR A 118 13.01 -4.11 8.95
C THR A 118 13.56 -4.89 7.76
N ASP A 119 13.76 -6.20 7.94
CA ASP A 119 14.24 -7.11 6.89
C ASP A 119 13.08 -7.66 6.03
N TYR A 120 11.84 -7.48 6.47
CA TYR A 120 10.65 -7.98 5.78
C TYR A 120 9.44 -7.07 6.02
N VAL A 121 8.47 -7.12 5.10
CA VAL A 121 7.15 -6.54 5.28
C VAL A 121 6.09 -7.62 5.37
N ASP A 122 5.08 -7.37 6.20
CA ASP A 122 3.97 -8.32 6.35
C ASP A 122 3.03 -8.28 5.14
N TYR A 123 2.86 -7.10 4.56
CA TYR A 123 1.98 -6.87 3.41
C TYR A 123 2.66 -5.96 2.40
N LEU A 124 2.82 -6.43 1.16
CA LEU A 124 3.25 -5.59 0.04
C LEU A 124 2.13 -5.50 -0.99
N LEU A 125 1.85 -4.28 -1.45
CA LEU A 125 0.83 -4.02 -2.46
C LEU A 125 1.45 -3.50 -3.76
N LEU A 126 0.98 -4.00 -4.90
CA LEU A 126 1.09 -3.28 -6.16
C LEU A 126 0.24 -2.01 -6.03
N HIS A 127 0.87 -0.84 -6.08
CA HIS A 127 0.20 0.40 -5.68
C HIS A 127 -0.72 0.96 -6.77
N SER A 128 -2.01 1.13 -6.44
CA SER A 128 -2.99 1.83 -7.27
C SER A 128 -3.04 1.30 -8.70
N ILE A 129 -3.35 0.02 -8.86
CA ILE A 129 -3.53 -0.57 -10.18
C ILE A 129 -4.87 -0.14 -10.80
N GLY A 130 -4.95 -0.23 -12.14
CA GLY A 130 -6.14 0.11 -12.92
C GLY A 130 -6.17 1.54 -13.44
N GLY A 131 -5.22 2.40 -13.10
CA GLY A 131 -5.04 3.72 -13.67
C GLY A 131 -4.19 3.70 -14.95
N GLY A 132 -4.53 4.53 -15.94
CA GLY A 132 -3.66 4.83 -17.09
C GLY A 132 -2.65 5.94 -16.76
N ALA A 133 -1.53 6.00 -17.46
CA ALA A 133 -0.51 7.01 -17.31
C ALA A 133 0.07 7.46 -18.66
N ARG A 134 0.30 8.75 -18.82
CA ARG A 134 1.01 9.36 -19.98
C ARG A 134 0.52 8.89 -21.35
N GLY A 135 -0.79 8.91 -21.58
CA GLY A 135 -1.40 8.49 -22.83
C GLY A 135 -1.51 6.98 -23.02
N LYS A 136 -1.03 6.19 -22.06
CA LYS A 136 -1.23 4.75 -22.01
C LYS A 136 -2.53 4.43 -21.29
N ASP A 137 -3.23 3.41 -21.76
CA ASP A 137 -4.40 2.88 -21.06
C ASP A 137 -3.99 2.12 -19.78
N ALA A 138 -4.98 1.59 -19.08
CA ALA A 138 -4.75 0.88 -17.82
C ALA A 138 -3.95 -0.42 -18.00
N PHE A 139 -4.15 -1.15 -19.11
CA PHE A 139 -3.43 -2.39 -19.41
C PHE A 139 -1.98 -2.13 -19.80
N GLU A 140 -1.77 -1.18 -20.71
CA GLU A 140 -0.43 -0.76 -21.12
C GLU A 140 0.39 -0.25 -19.92
N THR A 141 -0.26 0.54 -19.04
CA THR A 141 0.38 1.04 -17.83
C THR A 141 0.70 -0.09 -16.84
N PHE A 142 -0.21 -1.02 -16.64
CA PHE A 142 0.01 -2.18 -15.77
C PHE A 142 1.16 -3.05 -16.31
N ASN A 143 1.16 -3.34 -17.61
CA ASN A 143 2.22 -4.14 -18.23
C ASN A 143 3.59 -3.45 -18.09
N ALA A 144 3.69 -2.16 -18.40
CA ALA A 144 4.94 -1.42 -18.27
C ALA A 144 5.46 -1.37 -16.81
N ARG A 145 4.55 -1.25 -15.84
CA ARG A 145 4.92 -1.18 -14.41
C ARG A 145 5.35 -2.52 -13.83
N TYR A 146 4.75 -3.64 -14.28
CA TYR A 146 4.85 -4.89 -13.54
C TYR A 146 5.22 -6.11 -14.38
N MET A 147 4.83 -6.16 -15.66
CA MET A 147 5.00 -7.35 -16.49
C MET A 147 6.22 -7.28 -17.39
N ASP A 148 6.33 -6.23 -18.22
CA ASP A 148 7.36 -6.11 -19.25
C ASP A 148 8.79 -6.05 -18.68
N ASN A 149 8.93 -5.57 -17.45
CA ASN A 149 10.19 -5.47 -16.71
C ASN A 149 10.47 -6.68 -15.79
N GLY A 150 9.53 -7.63 -15.68
CA GLY A 150 9.64 -8.82 -14.83
C GLY A 150 9.67 -8.53 -13.32
N ILE A 151 9.21 -7.34 -12.88
CA ILE A 151 9.23 -7.00 -11.45
C ILE A 151 8.22 -7.81 -10.66
N LEU A 152 7.08 -8.17 -11.25
CA LEU A 152 6.07 -8.98 -10.57
C LEU A 152 6.62 -10.36 -10.21
N ASP A 153 7.31 -11.01 -11.12
CA ASP A 153 7.93 -12.32 -10.86
C ASP A 153 8.99 -12.20 -9.75
N TRP A 154 9.77 -11.13 -9.76
CA TRP A 154 10.75 -10.87 -8.69
C TRP A 154 10.07 -10.64 -7.33
N LEU A 155 8.91 -9.96 -7.27
CA LEU A 155 8.17 -9.80 -6.03
C LEU A 155 7.65 -11.15 -5.50
N VAL A 156 7.26 -12.06 -6.39
CA VAL A 156 6.92 -13.45 -6.02
C VAL A 156 8.14 -14.17 -5.44
N GLU A 157 9.32 -14.00 -6.04
CA GLU A 157 10.58 -14.51 -5.47
C GLU A 157 10.84 -13.94 -4.06
N GLN A 158 10.64 -12.63 -3.85
CA GLN A 158 10.78 -12.01 -2.53
C GLN A 158 9.78 -12.57 -1.50
N LYS A 159 8.58 -12.91 -1.94
CA LYS A 159 7.60 -13.62 -1.10
C LYS A 159 8.10 -15.02 -0.73
N ASN A 160 8.61 -15.77 -1.67
CA ASN A 160 9.12 -17.12 -1.44
C ASN A 160 10.33 -17.14 -0.49
N THR A 161 11.12 -16.06 -0.45
CA THR A 161 12.25 -15.90 0.49
C THR A 161 11.83 -15.35 1.85
N GLY A 162 10.55 -15.00 2.05
CA GLY A 162 10.02 -14.48 3.31
C GLY A 162 10.24 -12.97 3.54
N ARG A 163 10.79 -12.24 2.55
CA ARG A 163 10.94 -10.78 2.63
C ARG A 163 9.60 -10.05 2.44
N ILE A 164 8.65 -10.71 1.80
CA ILE A 164 7.24 -10.31 1.70
C ILE A 164 6.41 -11.48 2.24
N ARG A 165 5.61 -11.26 3.28
CA ARG A 165 4.75 -12.33 3.82
C ARG A 165 3.46 -12.49 3.04
N ASN A 166 2.83 -11.37 2.70
CA ASN A 166 1.59 -11.33 1.90
C ASN A 166 1.79 -10.37 0.73
N LEU A 167 1.55 -10.85 -0.50
CA LEU A 167 1.58 -10.07 -1.72
C LEU A 167 0.16 -9.83 -2.22
N GLY A 168 -0.18 -8.57 -2.46
CA GLY A 168 -1.48 -8.18 -2.94
C GLY A 168 -1.44 -6.91 -3.78
N PHE A 169 -2.57 -6.28 -3.95
CA PHE A 169 -2.65 -5.03 -4.70
C PHE A 169 -3.70 -4.07 -4.14
N SER A 170 -3.47 -2.77 -4.33
CA SER A 170 -4.47 -1.74 -4.12
C SER A 170 -5.08 -1.32 -5.46
N TYR A 171 -6.40 -1.25 -5.51
CA TYR A 171 -7.12 -1.04 -6.75
C TYR A 171 -7.80 0.33 -6.80
N HIS A 172 -7.52 1.06 -7.90
CA HIS A 172 -8.17 2.32 -8.23
C HIS A 172 -8.28 2.45 -9.75
N GLY A 173 -9.42 2.13 -10.36
CA GLY A 173 -9.58 2.45 -11.77
C GLY A 173 -10.31 1.41 -12.62
N ASP A 174 -9.66 0.89 -13.65
CA ASP A 174 -10.29 0.00 -14.63
C ASP A 174 -10.55 -1.38 -14.05
N VAL A 175 -11.83 -1.72 -13.93
CA VAL A 175 -12.28 -3.00 -13.38
C VAL A 175 -11.75 -4.20 -14.17
N ARG A 176 -11.48 -4.05 -15.46
CA ARG A 176 -10.95 -5.14 -16.29
C ARG A 176 -9.56 -5.59 -15.81
N ILE A 177 -8.74 -4.70 -15.27
CA ILE A 177 -7.45 -5.07 -14.65
C ILE A 177 -7.71 -5.85 -13.36
N PHE A 178 -8.69 -5.43 -12.56
CA PHE A 178 -9.08 -6.16 -11.36
C PHE A 178 -9.52 -7.59 -11.69
N ASP A 179 -10.44 -7.72 -12.66
CA ASP A 179 -10.93 -9.03 -13.11
C ASP A 179 -9.80 -9.89 -13.69
N LEU A 180 -8.84 -9.29 -14.42
CA LEU A 180 -7.66 -10.00 -14.93
C LEU A 180 -6.81 -10.57 -13.79
N LEU A 181 -6.56 -9.78 -12.74
CA LEU A 181 -5.73 -10.26 -11.62
C LEU A 181 -6.43 -11.36 -10.82
N LEU A 182 -7.75 -11.27 -10.62
CA LEU A 182 -8.51 -12.34 -10.00
C LEU A 182 -8.49 -13.61 -10.87
N LYS A 183 -8.66 -13.46 -12.18
CA LYS A 183 -8.54 -14.59 -13.13
C LYS A 183 -7.16 -15.26 -13.02
N TRP A 184 -6.07 -14.48 -12.95
CA TRP A 184 -4.74 -15.04 -12.77
C TRP A 184 -4.57 -15.80 -11.46
N HIS A 185 -5.24 -15.35 -10.39
CA HIS A 185 -5.28 -16.06 -9.11
C HIS A 185 -6.00 -17.41 -9.26
N ASP A 186 -7.18 -17.43 -9.88
CA ASP A 186 -7.98 -18.62 -10.08
C ASP A 186 -7.28 -19.64 -11.00
N GLU A 187 -6.54 -19.17 -12.00
CA GLU A 187 -5.76 -19.99 -12.93
C GLU A 187 -4.41 -20.45 -12.34
N GLY A 188 -4.05 -20.01 -11.12
CA GLY A 188 -2.79 -20.35 -10.48
C GLY A 188 -1.55 -19.66 -11.08
N LYS A 189 -1.75 -18.63 -11.94
CA LYS A 189 -0.63 -17.89 -12.54
C LYS A 189 0.08 -16.99 -11.53
N TYR A 190 -0.67 -16.26 -10.71
CA TYR A 190 -0.18 -15.47 -9.58
C TYR A 190 -1.14 -15.66 -8.40
N HIS A 191 -0.58 -15.81 -7.21
CA HIS A 191 -1.36 -15.91 -5.98
C HIS A 191 -1.39 -14.54 -5.26
N TRP A 192 -2.60 -14.01 -5.08
CA TRP A 192 -2.82 -12.79 -4.29
C TRP A 192 -3.34 -13.18 -2.91
N ASP A 193 -2.64 -12.73 -1.88
CA ASP A 193 -3.04 -13.04 -0.49
C ASP A 193 -4.16 -12.11 -0.02
N PHE A 194 -4.25 -10.91 -0.61
CA PHE A 194 -5.25 -9.92 -0.26
C PHE A 194 -5.40 -8.85 -1.34
N VAL A 195 -6.49 -8.11 -1.25
CA VAL A 195 -6.76 -6.93 -2.09
C VAL A 195 -7.21 -5.78 -1.19
N GLN A 196 -6.72 -4.59 -1.47
CA GLN A 196 -7.17 -3.37 -0.82
C GLN A 196 -8.02 -2.55 -1.80
N ILE A 197 -9.27 -2.31 -1.42
CA ILE A 197 -10.19 -1.48 -2.18
C ILE A 197 -10.62 -0.27 -1.36
N GLN A 198 -10.90 0.85 -2.05
CA GLN A 198 -11.50 2.01 -1.41
C GLN A 198 -13.01 1.78 -1.32
N LEU A 199 -13.50 1.57 -0.09
CA LEU A 199 -14.89 1.37 0.21
C LEU A 199 -15.28 2.26 1.39
N ASN A 200 -16.23 3.16 1.18
CA ASN A 200 -16.80 3.97 2.24
C ASN A 200 -18.28 4.28 1.97
N TYR A 201 -19.06 4.49 3.03
CA TYR A 201 -20.49 4.69 2.91
C TYR A 201 -20.90 6.07 2.34
N LEU A 202 -20.01 7.07 2.42
CA LEU A 202 -20.28 8.42 1.91
C LEU A 202 -20.30 8.43 0.38
N ASP A 203 -19.36 7.72 -0.24
CA ASP A 203 -19.21 7.71 -1.70
C ASP A 203 -19.98 6.58 -2.39
N TRP A 204 -20.66 5.73 -1.63
CA TRP A 204 -21.37 4.57 -2.14
C TRP A 204 -22.34 4.89 -3.27
N HIS A 205 -23.15 5.93 -3.11
CA HIS A 205 -24.13 6.36 -4.12
C HIS A 205 -23.61 7.45 -5.07
N TYR A 206 -22.57 8.18 -4.69
CA TYR A 206 -22.15 9.41 -5.36
C TYR A 206 -20.84 9.29 -6.13
N ALA A 207 -20.13 8.19 -6.06
CA ALA A 207 -18.85 8.00 -6.72
C ALA A 207 -18.91 8.29 -8.22
N LYS A 208 -19.95 7.84 -8.93
CA LYS A 208 -20.20 8.14 -10.35
C LYS A 208 -20.57 9.60 -10.59
N ARG A 209 -21.36 10.18 -9.71
CA ARG A 209 -21.90 11.53 -9.85
C ARG A 209 -20.80 12.58 -9.68
N ASN A 210 -19.92 12.37 -8.72
CA ASN A 210 -18.84 13.30 -8.40
C ASN A 210 -17.62 13.16 -9.33
N ASN A 211 -17.49 12.04 -10.03
CA ASN A 211 -16.42 11.77 -10.98
C ASN A 211 -16.94 11.15 -12.27
N PRO A 212 -17.76 11.89 -13.07
CA PRO A 212 -18.39 11.33 -14.27
C PRO A 212 -17.37 10.91 -15.34
N GLY A 213 -16.16 11.49 -15.31
CA GLY A 213 -15.05 11.11 -16.19
C GLY A 213 -14.23 9.91 -15.71
N ILE A 214 -14.53 9.40 -14.52
CA ILE A 214 -13.87 8.23 -13.93
C ILE A 214 -14.95 7.21 -13.48
N PRO A 215 -15.70 6.62 -14.41
CA PRO A 215 -16.73 5.63 -14.06
C PRO A 215 -16.20 4.42 -13.31
N ARG A 216 -14.89 4.26 -13.26
CA ARG A 216 -14.11 3.17 -12.69
C ARG A 216 -14.10 3.17 -11.17
N PHE A 217 -14.14 4.33 -10.51
CA PHE A 217 -14.21 4.38 -9.04
C PHE A 217 -15.50 3.80 -8.49
N ALA A 218 -16.60 4.00 -9.20
CA ALA A 218 -17.87 3.43 -8.80
C ALA A 218 -17.85 1.90 -8.80
N ASN A 219 -17.13 1.29 -9.74
CA ASN A 219 -17.06 -0.15 -9.85
C ASN A 219 -16.15 -0.78 -8.80
N SER A 220 -15.08 -0.09 -8.34
CA SER A 220 -14.18 -0.60 -7.31
C SER A 220 -14.82 -0.68 -5.93
N SER A 221 -15.83 0.16 -5.68
CA SER A 221 -16.53 0.20 -4.39
C SER A 221 -17.70 -0.77 -4.29
N TYR A 222 -18.10 -1.42 -5.39
CA TYR A 222 -19.35 -2.18 -5.48
C TYR A 222 -19.18 -3.66 -5.87
N ARG A 223 -17.94 -4.15 -5.95
CA ARG A 223 -17.66 -5.56 -6.23
C ARG A 223 -17.00 -6.27 -5.07
#